data_09d29ea9ec4efe844069f6b7ade8e90c
#
_entry.id   09d29ea9ec4efe844069f6b7ade8e90c
#
_cell.length_a   1.000
_cell.length_b   1.000
_cell.length_c   1.000
_cell.angle_alpha   90.00
_cell.angle_beta   90.00
_cell.angle_gamma   90.00
#
_symmetry.space_group_name_H-M   'P 1'
#
loop_
_entity.id
_entity.type
_entity.pdbx_description
1 polymer ?
#
loop_
_entity_poly.entity_id
_entity_poly.type
_entity_poly.pdbx_seq_one_letter_code
_entity_poly.pdbx_strand_id
1 'polypeptide(L)'
;MFVLTLLVLFCVLRAAVAQDPPPALQTLLTQAQKAQDAGRMEDALGALVTARRSYPDSREVTRRLEALVSVGLPPHLQNRWLSDLPLDLTSLPYDLGTLIVPKAYLPTHAEEAQHHWSFSQVVYVYLPDADESRLFCAVHYPNTANAALAARIARLLALAHQTLTQKTGREAANGTAPFDVWLCTGGQSGGEQWRDNLYLYDLETPRSSIEWLRETVHEYSHLGLPAVGGYDAPEYWANGYLGERLLVRWFQQPPDGPARVEALWGDFSGAPNFDRLLLAPPLALYKKVGPSRAWLARKDEMGMRYLIGQALTFDDKYGAARLGDAFRRLPHFREATAKDFAAALAESLSASARSASARSPRAQAAP
;
A
#
# COMPACT_ATOMS: atom_id res chain seq x y z
N MET A 1 -41.19 -8.75 34.38
CA MET A 1 -40.25 -9.89 34.45
C MET A 1 -39.94 -10.48 33.06
N PHE A 2 -39.88 -9.63 32.02
CA PHE A 2 -39.67 -10.08 30.63
C PHE A 2 -38.52 -9.34 29.90
N VAL A 3 -37.80 -8.46 30.58
CA VAL A 3 -36.73 -7.66 29.96
C VAL A 3 -35.34 -8.21 30.29
N LEU A 4 -35.21 -9.06 31.28
CA LEU A 4 -33.91 -9.63 31.70
C LEU A 4 -33.47 -10.84 30.89
N THR A 5 -34.38 -11.51 30.17
CA THR A 5 -34.08 -12.73 29.40
C THR A 5 -33.53 -12.44 28.01
N LEU A 6 -33.71 -11.22 27.45
CA LEU A 6 -33.23 -10.86 26.11
C LEU A 6 -31.76 -10.39 26.12
N LEU A 7 -31.25 -9.90 27.25
CA LEU A 7 -29.86 -9.42 27.35
C LEU A 7 -28.85 -10.57 27.51
N VAL A 8 -29.28 -11.71 28.05
CA VAL A 8 -28.42 -12.90 28.20
C VAL A 8 -28.28 -13.66 26.90
N LEU A 9 -29.24 -13.55 25.98
CA LEU A 9 -29.19 -14.24 24.68
C LEU A 9 -28.27 -13.51 23.67
N PHE A 10 -28.01 -12.23 23.85
CA PHE A 10 -27.08 -11.45 22.98
C PHE A 10 -25.61 -11.57 23.41
N CYS A 11 -25.33 -11.93 24.65
CA CYS A 11 -23.95 -12.14 25.12
C CYS A 11 -23.41 -13.56 24.81
N VAL A 12 -24.25 -14.50 24.46
CA VAL A 12 -23.82 -15.91 24.18
C VAL A 12 -23.52 -16.15 22.69
N LEU A 13 -23.83 -15.20 21.81
CA LEU A 13 -23.67 -15.38 20.34
C LEU A 13 -22.40 -14.74 19.77
N ARG A 14 -21.42 -14.36 20.61
CA ARG A 14 -20.07 -13.96 20.17
C ARG A 14 -18.96 -14.74 20.86
N ALA A 15 -19.18 -15.98 21.23
CA ALA A 15 -18.07 -16.91 21.20
C ALA A 15 -17.80 -17.15 19.70
N ALA A 16 -16.89 -16.37 19.10
CA ALA A 16 -16.30 -16.72 17.84
C ALA A 16 -15.77 -18.16 18.03
N VAL A 17 -16.45 -19.12 17.45
CA VAL A 17 -15.94 -20.48 17.32
C VAL A 17 -14.61 -20.27 16.59
N ALA A 18 -13.52 -20.45 17.31
CA ALA A 18 -12.21 -20.45 16.71
C ALA A 18 -12.28 -21.55 15.63
N GLN A 19 -12.45 -21.13 14.38
CA GLN A 19 -12.42 -22.08 13.27
C GLN A 19 -11.03 -22.70 13.29
N ASP A 20 -11.00 -24.03 13.31
CA ASP A 20 -9.73 -24.73 13.18
C ASP A 20 -8.98 -24.21 11.95
N PRO A 21 -7.69 -23.94 12.07
CA PRO A 21 -6.92 -23.43 10.96
C PRO A 21 -7.03 -24.37 9.75
N PRO A 22 -7.07 -23.82 8.52
CA PRO A 22 -7.12 -24.64 7.32
C PRO A 22 -6.05 -25.73 7.33
N PRO A 23 -6.33 -26.94 6.82
CA PRO A 23 -5.39 -28.08 6.89
C PRO A 23 -3.99 -27.76 6.37
N ALA A 24 -3.88 -26.94 5.32
CA ALA A 24 -2.61 -26.49 4.77
C ALA A 24 -1.84 -25.56 5.74
N LEU A 25 -2.54 -24.67 6.44
CA LEU A 25 -1.96 -23.82 7.49
C LEU A 25 -1.48 -24.69 8.66
N GLN A 26 -2.29 -25.64 9.11
CA GLN A 26 -1.92 -26.56 10.19
C GLN A 26 -0.67 -27.36 9.84
N THR A 27 -0.53 -27.77 8.58
CA THR A 27 0.68 -28.45 8.09
C THR A 27 1.93 -27.58 8.23
N LEU A 28 1.86 -26.32 7.77
CA LEU A 28 2.97 -25.37 7.87
C LEU A 28 3.33 -25.04 9.33
N LEU A 29 2.33 -24.84 10.19
CA LEU A 29 2.55 -24.61 11.62
C LEU A 29 3.19 -25.83 12.31
N THR A 30 2.80 -27.05 11.91
CA THR A 30 3.40 -28.28 12.42
C THR A 30 4.84 -28.47 11.92
N GLN A 31 5.12 -28.14 10.67
CA GLN A 31 6.47 -28.13 10.12
C GLN A 31 7.38 -27.16 10.87
N ALA A 32 6.89 -25.94 11.08
CA ALA A 32 7.62 -24.91 11.83
C ALA A 32 7.94 -25.40 13.27
N GLN A 33 6.96 -25.97 13.97
CA GLN A 33 7.17 -26.49 15.31
C GLN A 33 8.21 -27.62 15.34
N LYS A 34 8.07 -28.60 14.46
CA LYS A 34 9.04 -29.73 14.36
C LYS A 34 10.47 -29.25 14.05
N ALA A 35 10.58 -28.24 13.20
CA ALA A 35 11.88 -27.66 12.87
C ALA A 35 12.47 -26.91 14.09
N GLN A 36 11.66 -26.16 14.80
CA GLN A 36 12.05 -25.45 16.03
C GLN A 36 12.48 -26.43 17.13
N ASP A 37 11.70 -27.49 17.38
CA ASP A 37 12.02 -28.53 18.36
C ASP A 37 13.32 -29.28 18.01
N ALA A 38 13.64 -29.36 16.73
CA ALA A 38 14.89 -29.97 16.23
C ALA A 38 16.07 -28.96 16.17
N GLY A 39 15.89 -27.73 16.61
CA GLY A 39 16.91 -26.67 16.56
C GLY A 39 17.18 -26.12 15.14
N ARG A 40 16.38 -26.49 14.16
CA ARG A 40 16.51 -26.04 12.75
C ARG A 40 15.74 -24.75 12.54
N MET A 41 16.29 -23.63 13.04
CA MET A 41 15.60 -22.35 13.10
C MET A 41 15.31 -21.74 11.73
N GLU A 42 16.18 -21.96 10.73
CA GLU A 42 15.94 -21.56 9.34
C GLU A 42 14.69 -22.23 8.76
N ASP A 43 14.58 -23.55 8.92
CA ASP A 43 13.43 -24.30 8.43
C ASP A 43 12.14 -23.85 9.13
N ALA A 44 12.21 -23.57 10.44
CA ALA A 44 11.10 -23.07 11.21
C ALA A 44 10.63 -21.71 10.70
N LEU A 45 11.57 -20.79 10.49
CA LEU A 45 11.29 -19.45 9.95
C LEU A 45 10.74 -19.54 8.53
N GLY A 46 11.34 -20.35 7.65
CA GLY A 46 10.87 -20.56 6.29
C GLY A 46 9.41 -21.07 6.24
N ALA A 47 9.07 -22.05 7.09
CA ALA A 47 7.70 -22.56 7.18
C ALA A 47 6.71 -21.50 7.67
N LEU A 48 7.09 -20.67 8.66
CA LEU A 48 6.24 -19.57 9.16
C LEU A 48 6.10 -18.43 8.16
N VAL A 49 7.14 -18.07 7.43
CA VAL A 49 7.07 -17.06 6.36
C VAL A 49 6.15 -17.55 5.23
N THR A 50 6.27 -18.81 4.83
CA THR A 50 5.37 -19.42 3.85
C THR A 50 3.91 -19.43 4.35
N ALA A 51 3.71 -19.77 5.64
CA ALA A 51 2.38 -19.73 6.25
C ALA A 51 1.81 -18.31 6.25
N ARG A 52 2.63 -17.29 6.54
CA ARG A 52 2.20 -15.88 6.54
C ARG A 52 1.81 -15.41 5.14
N ARG A 53 2.56 -15.78 4.11
CA ARG A 53 2.23 -15.45 2.71
C ARG A 53 0.89 -16.03 2.27
N SER A 54 0.62 -17.29 2.66
CA SER A 54 -0.62 -17.97 2.28
C SER A 54 -1.82 -17.60 3.17
N TYR A 55 -1.55 -17.14 4.39
CA TYR A 55 -2.54 -16.84 5.42
C TYR A 55 -2.15 -15.57 6.18
N PRO A 56 -2.14 -14.41 5.50
CA PRO A 56 -1.64 -13.15 6.04
C PRO A 56 -2.36 -12.71 7.32
N ASP A 57 -3.64 -13.03 7.46
CA ASP A 57 -4.49 -12.63 8.60
C ASP A 57 -4.41 -13.63 9.78
N SER A 58 -3.56 -14.65 9.70
CA SER A 58 -3.43 -15.64 10.77
C SER A 58 -2.65 -15.07 11.96
N ARG A 59 -3.38 -14.76 13.04
CA ARG A 59 -2.80 -14.34 14.34
C ARG A 59 -1.78 -15.34 14.87
N GLU A 60 -2.04 -16.62 14.71
CA GLU A 60 -1.15 -17.67 15.19
C GLU A 60 0.18 -17.66 14.45
N VAL A 61 0.16 -17.42 13.13
CA VAL A 61 1.39 -17.28 12.34
C VAL A 61 2.18 -16.06 12.79
N THR A 62 1.51 -14.89 12.90
CA THR A 62 2.16 -13.64 13.36
C THR A 62 2.77 -13.83 14.74
N ARG A 63 2.00 -14.35 15.69
CA ARG A 63 2.47 -14.62 17.07
C ARG A 63 3.68 -15.56 17.10
N ARG A 64 3.70 -16.62 16.28
CA ARG A 64 4.82 -17.56 16.21
C ARG A 64 6.04 -16.97 15.56
N LEU A 65 5.87 -16.15 14.52
CA LEU A 65 6.99 -15.40 13.92
C LEU A 65 7.61 -14.45 14.95
N GLU A 66 6.81 -13.64 15.61
CA GLU A 66 7.26 -12.73 16.64
C GLU A 66 7.98 -13.49 17.79
N ALA A 67 7.41 -14.59 18.24
CA ALA A 67 8.02 -15.44 19.27
C ALA A 67 9.36 -16.03 18.79
N LEU A 68 9.42 -16.55 17.58
CA LEU A 68 10.65 -17.13 17.03
C LEU A 68 11.77 -16.08 16.93
N VAL A 69 11.44 -14.88 16.47
CA VAL A 69 12.38 -13.77 16.34
C VAL A 69 12.79 -13.22 17.70
N SER A 70 11.87 -13.18 18.68
CA SER A 70 12.12 -12.62 20.02
C SER A 70 12.94 -13.54 20.95
N VAL A 71 12.82 -14.84 20.81
CA VAL A 71 13.53 -15.84 21.68
C VAL A 71 15.02 -15.89 21.38
N GLY A 72 15.44 -15.35 20.26
CA GLY A 72 16.85 -15.31 19.86
C GLY A 72 17.21 -16.47 18.97
N LEU A 73 17.49 -16.16 17.73
CA LEU A 73 18.14 -17.06 16.80
C LEU A 73 19.58 -17.34 17.28
N PRO A 74 20.18 -18.49 16.91
CA PRO A 74 21.57 -18.75 17.18
C PRO A 74 22.49 -17.58 16.78
N PRO A 75 23.62 -17.36 17.46
CA PRO A 75 24.47 -16.18 17.21
C PRO A 75 24.87 -15.97 15.76
N HIS A 76 25.06 -17.05 14.99
CA HIS A 76 25.39 -16.99 13.56
C HIS A 76 24.20 -16.58 12.67
N LEU A 77 22.97 -16.62 13.19
CA LEU A 77 21.75 -16.20 12.55
C LEU A 77 21.26 -14.85 13.09
N GLN A 78 21.93 -14.29 14.09
CA GLN A 78 21.62 -12.98 14.62
C GLN A 78 22.08 -11.92 13.64
N ASN A 79 21.11 -11.34 12.95
CA ASN A 79 21.34 -10.12 12.23
C ASN A 79 21.45 -8.96 13.21
N ARG A 80 22.13 -7.91 12.79
CA ARG A 80 22.30 -6.73 13.61
C ARG A 80 20.94 -6.18 14.04
N TRP A 81 20.90 -5.79 15.28
CA TRP A 81 19.72 -5.18 15.85
C TRP A 81 19.49 -3.82 15.25
N LEU A 82 18.23 -3.47 15.08
CA LEU A 82 17.82 -2.11 14.75
C LEU A 82 17.82 -1.20 15.99
N SER A 83 18.51 -1.61 17.07
CA SER A 83 18.82 -0.74 18.20
C SER A 83 19.56 0.54 17.79
N ASP A 84 20.17 0.53 16.61
CA ASP A 84 20.87 1.69 16.04
C ASP A 84 19.92 2.68 15.34
N LEU A 85 18.63 2.31 15.13
CA LEU A 85 17.64 3.26 14.65
C LEU A 85 17.27 4.24 15.76
N PRO A 86 17.32 5.55 15.48
CA PRO A 86 16.74 6.54 16.38
C PRO A 86 15.28 6.18 16.73
N LEU A 87 14.90 6.37 18.00
CA LEU A 87 13.54 6.03 18.47
C LEU A 87 12.44 6.68 17.64
N ASP A 88 12.67 7.90 17.17
CA ASP A 88 11.75 8.62 16.29
C ASP A 88 11.55 7.95 14.93
N LEU A 89 12.53 7.16 14.46
CA LEU A 89 12.41 6.39 13.22
C LEU A 89 11.72 5.04 13.40
N THR A 90 11.54 4.55 14.61
CA THR A 90 10.85 3.30 14.91
C THR A 90 9.38 3.47 15.27
N SER A 91 8.90 4.71 15.36
CA SER A 91 7.52 5.02 15.70
C SER A 91 6.75 5.53 14.48
N LEU A 92 5.47 5.19 14.44
CA LEU A 92 4.48 5.84 13.59
C LEU A 92 3.55 6.69 14.45
N PRO A 93 3.00 7.80 13.95
CA PRO A 93 1.85 8.41 14.57
C PRO A 93 0.75 7.38 14.81
N TYR A 94 0.05 7.46 15.93
CA TYR A 94 -0.93 6.46 16.39
C TYR A 94 -1.96 6.07 15.31
N ASP A 95 -2.36 7.03 14.48
CA ASP A 95 -3.33 6.84 13.41
C ASP A 95 -2.74 6.18 12.15
N LEU A 96 -1.42 6.02 12.05
CA LEU A 96 -0.76 5.35 10.93
C LEU A 96 -0.39 3.89 11.21
N GLY A 97 -0.31 3.47 12.47
CA GLY A 97 0.03 2.10 12.83
C GLY A 97 1.32 1.94 13.62
N THR A 98 1.93 0.78 13.54
CA THR A 98 3.10 0.40 14.33
C THR A 98 4.20 -0.17 13.44
N LEU A 99 5.45 0.25 13.68
CA LEU A 99 6.63 -0.40 13.12
C LEU A 99 7.14 -1.44 14.09
N ILE A 100 7.39 -2.65 13.62
CA ILE A 100 8.04 -3.71 14.37
C ILE A 100 9.34 -4.07 13.65
N VAL A 101 10.41 -3.98 14.40
CA VAL A 101 11.73 -4.31 13.92
C VAL A 101 12.23 -5.51 14.69
N PRO A 102 12.38 -6.67 14.06
CA PRO A 102 12.83 -7.87 14.74
C PRO A 102 14.30 -7.75 15.13
N LYS A 103 14.66 -8.45 16.20
CA LYS A 103 16.06 -8.53 16.67
C LYS A 103 16.95 -9.30 15.71
N ALA A 104 16.39 -10.21 14.96
CA ALA A 104 17.06 -11.00 13.95
C ALA A 104 16.12 -11.26 12.79
N TYR A 105 16.67 -11.36 11.63
CA TYR A 105 15.96 -11.68 10.41
C TYR A 105 16.82 -12.62 9.56
N LEU A 106 16.20 -13.69 9.08
CA LEU A 106 16.81 -14.59 8.11
C LEU A 106 16.14 -14.38 6.76
N PRO A 107 16.91 -14.04 5.73
CA PRO A 107 16.41 -14.04 4.38
C PRO A 107 15.93 -15.46 4.00
N THR A 108 14.67 -15.57 3.59
CA THR A 108 14.07 -16.87 3.23
C THR A 108 13.38 -16.83 1.87
N HIS A 109 13.58 -15.76 1.14
CA HIS A 109 12.90 -15.52 -0.11
C HIS A 109 13.69 -16.02 -1.30
N ALA A 110 13.03 -16.75 -2.20
CA ALA A 110 13.64 -17.21 -3.44
C ALA A 110 14.06 -16.05 -4.36
N GLU A 111 13.38 -14.90 -4.25
CA GLU A 111 13.68 -13.69 -4.98
C GLU A 111 15.08 -13.16 -4.68
N GLU A 112 15.55 -13.26 -3.44
CA GLU A 112 16.93 -12.87 -3.07
C GLU A 112 17.97 -13.63 -3.87
N ALA A 113 17.76 -14.93 -4.05
CA ALA A 113 18.67 -15.76 -4.84
C ALA A 113 18.61 -15.42 -6.34
N GLN A 114 17.44 -15.08 -6.86
CA GLN A 114 17.26 -14.72 -8.27
C GLN A 114 17.93 -13.40 -8.62
N HIS A 115 17.92 -12.44 -7.72
CA HIS A 115 18.45 -11.10 -7.96
C HIS A 115 19.87 -10.90 -7.40
N HIS A 116 20.48 -11.91 -6.80
CA HIS A 116 21.80 -11.84 -6.18
C HIS A 116 21.96 -10.76 -5.11
N TRP A 117 20.86 -10.39 -4.44
CA TRP A 117 20.85 -9.41 -3.37
C TRP A 117 20.92 -10.09 -2.01
N SER A 118 21.57 -9.42 -1.08
CA SER A 118 21.66 -9.86 0.30
C SER A 118 20.83 -8.94 1.19
N PHE A 119 19.73 -9.44 1.71
CA PHE A 119 18.88 -8.73 2.65
C PHE A 119 19.03 -9.37 4.02
N SER A 120 19.54 -8.61 4.95
CA SER A 120 19.84 -9.11 6.29
C SER A 120 18.92 -8.52 7.36
N GLN A 121 18.05 -7.59 7.01
CA GLN A 121 17.19 -6.85 7.93
C GLN A 121 15.83 -6.54 7.35
N VAL A 122 14.84 -6.28 8.22
CA VAL A 122 13.47 -5.98 7.83
C VAL A 122 12.79 -5.03 8.81
N VAL A 123 11.90 -4.19 8.31
CA VAL A 123 10.92 -3.43 9.10
C VAL A 123 9.54 -3.92 8.74
N TYR A 124 8.77 -4.39 9.70
CA TYR A 124 7.36 -4.73 9.53
C TYR A 124 6.48 -3.53 9.87
N VAL A 125 5.48 -3.31 9.03
CA VAL A 125 4.48 -2.26 9.21
C VAL A 125 3.14 -2.90 9.52
N TYR A 126 2.56 -2.55 10.66
CA TYR A 126 1.23 -2.96 11.07
C TYR A 126 0.31 -1.76 11.08
N LEU A 127 -0.81 -1.85 10.38
CA LEU A 127 -1.84 -0.81 10.38
C LEU A 127 -2.90 -1.13 11.43
N PRO A 128 -3.55 -0.10 12.02
CA PRO A 128 -4.68 -0.31 12.90
C PRO A 128 -5.84 -0.92 12.11
N ASP A 129 -6.44 -1.95 12.68
CA ASP A 129 -7.68 -2.55 12.22
C ASP A 129 -8.67 -2.56 13.40
N ALA A 130 -9.96 -2.70 13.16
CA ALA A 130 -11.04 -2.39 14.12
C ALA A 130 -10.78 -2.82 15.58
N ASP A 131 -10.24 -4.00 15.80
CA ASP A 131 -9.90 -4.54 17.11
C ASP A 131 -8.43 -4.97 17.25
N GLU A 132 -7.62 -4.83 16.21
CA GLU A 132 -6.26 -5.38 16.12
C GLU A 132 -5.37 -4.61 15.14
N SER A 133 -4.08 -4.91 15.21
CA SER A 133 -3.11 -4.47 14.21
C SER A 133 -2.97 -5.53 13.12
N ARG A 134 -3.06 -5.12 11.87
CA ARG A 134 -2.90 -5.97 10.70
C ARG A 134 -1.56 -5.70 10.03
N LEU A 135 -0.81 -6.76 9.71
CA LEU A 135 0.40 -6.61 8.92
C LEU A 135 0.06 -6.01 7.56
N PHE A 136 0.72 -4.93 7.22
CA PHE A 136 0.53 -4.20 5.97
C PHE A 136 1.64 -4.50 4.97
N CYS A 137 2.90 -4.31 5.38
CA CYS A 137 4.04 -4.62 4.53
C CYS A 137 5.29 -4.96 5.35
N ALA A 138 6.30 -5.51 4.66
CA ALA A 138 7.62 -5.72 5.19
C ALA A 138 8.64 -5.03 4.27
N VAL A 139 9.49 -4.17 4.82
CA VAL A 139 10.54 -3.46 4.07
C VAL A 139 11.87 -4.13 4.36
N HIS A 140 12.40 -4.83 3.38
CA HIS A 140 13.67 -5.56 3.45
C HIS A 140 14.83 -4.68 2.97
N TYR A 141 15.95 -4.71 3.69
CA TYR A 141 17.12 -3.90 3.36
C TYR A 141 18.43 -4.62 3.70
N PRO A 142 19.54 -4.29 3.01
CA PRO A 142 20.75 -5.12 3.06
C PRO A 142 21.55 -4.97 4.35
N ASN A 143 21.59 -3.80 4.97
CA ASN A 143 22.43 -3.55 6.14
C ASN A 143 21.95 -2.37 6.99
N THR A 144 22.53 -2.18 8.17
CA THR A 144 22.13 -1.13 9.13
C THR A 144 22.27 0.30 8.60
N ALA A 145 23.17 0.55 7.66
CA ALA A 145 23.32 1.88 7.06
C ALA A 145 22.05 2.32 6.30
N ASN A 146 21.24 1.35 5.85
CA ASN A 146 20.01 1.60 5.13
C ASN A 146 18.75 1.63 6.04
N ALA A 147 18.93 1.40 7.34
CA ALA A 147 17.82 1.28 8.28
C ALA A 147 16.96 2.55 8.35
N ALA A 148 17.59 3.73 8.32
CA ALA A 148 16.88 5.01 8.33
C ALA A 148 16.00 5.19 7.08
N LEU A 149 16.51 4.82 5.90
CA LEU A 149 15.74 4.87 4.67
C LEU A 149 14.59 3.86 4.68
N ALA A 150 14.85 2.62 5.13
CA ALA A 150 13.83 1.59 5.26
C ALA A 150 12.67 2.02 6.16
N ALA A 151 12.99 2.61 7.33
CA ALA A 151 11.97 3.13 8.25
C ALA A 151 11.18 4.30 7.64
N ARG A 152 11.83 5.20 6.90
CA ARG A 152 11.14 6.30 6.18
C ARG A 152 10.22 5.77 5.11
N ILE A 153 10.66 4.80 4.31
CA ILE A 153 9.84 4.14 3.28
C ILE A 153 8.63 3.45 3.92
N ALA A 154 8.84 2.72 5.02
CA ALA A 154 7.76 2.07 5.76
C ALA A 154 6.68 3.07 6.22
N ARG A 155 7.09 4.22 6.76
CA ARG A 155 6.19 5.30 7.18
C ARG A 155 5.48 5.95 6.00
N LEU A 156 6.20 6.19 4.92
CA LEU A 156 5.63 6.77 3.71
C LEU A 156 4.56 5.86 3.10
N LEU A 157 4.78 4.55 3.09
CA LEU A 157 3.80 3.57 2.61
C LEU A 157 2.55 3.55 3.49
N ALA A 158 2.69 3.60 4.82
CA ALA A 158 1.56 3.72 5.73
C ALA A 158 0.76 5.02 5.48
N LEU A 159 1.45 6.15 5.30
CA LEU A 159 0.83 7.44 4.96
C LEU A 159 0.15 7.40 3.60
N ALA A 160 0.78 6.81 2.59
CA ALA A 160 0.20 6.69 1.25
C ALA A 160 -1.07 5.85 1.28
N HIS A 161 -1.04 4.71 1.98
CA HIS A 161 -2.22 3.86 2.18
C HIS A 161 -3.36 4.60 2.87
N GLN A 162 -3.07 5.24 4.00
CA GLN A 162 -4.08 5.99 4.73
C GLN A 162 -4.66 7.14 3.89
N THR A 163 -3.80 7.90 3.20
CA THR A 163 -4.24 9.01 2.34
C THR A 163 -5.13 8.51 1.22
N LEU A 164 -4.73 7.44 0.53
CA LEU A 164 -5.50 6.84 -0.54
C LEU A 164 -6.89 6.41 -0.03
N THR A 165 -6.92 5.67 1.08
CA THR A 165 -8.15 5.16 1.69
C THR A 165 -9.08 6.28 2.14
N GLN A 166 -8.56 7.27 2.84
CA GLN A 166 -9.35 8.42 3.32
C GLN A 166 -9.88 9.27 2.17
N LYS A 167 -9.07 9.55 1.16
CA LYS A 167 -9.46 10.40 0.02
C LYS A 167 -10.46 9.71 -0.90
N THR A 168 -10.27 8.43 -1.18
CA THR A 168 -11.10 7.71 -2.15
C THR A 168 -12.23 6.90 -1.52
N GLY A 169 -12.23 6.72 -0.20
CA GLY A 169 -13.16 5.83 0.50
C GLY A 169 -13.00 4.36 0.07
N ARG A 170 -11.80 3.97 -0.30
CA ARG A 170 -11.49 2.66 -0.88
C ARG A 170 -10.21 2.10 -0.26
N GLU A 171 -10.23 0.83 0.11
CA GLU A 171 -9.02 0.08 0.40
C GLU A 171 -8.20 -0.17 -0.87
N ALA A 172 -6.94 -0.54 -0.70
CA ALA A 172 -6.06 -0.82 -1.82
C ALA A 172 -6.67 -1.84 -2.80
N ALA A 173 -6.37 -1.68 -4.09
CA ALA A 173 -6.95 -2.50 -5.15
C ALA A 173 -6.68 -4.01 -4.99
N ASN A 174 -5.52 -4.34 -4.43
CA ASN A 174 -5.09 -5.72 -4.18
C ASN A 174 -5.59 -6.30 -2.84
N GLY A 175 -6.55 -5.61 -2.20
CA GLY A 175 -7.11 -6.05 -0.94
C GLY A 175 -6.20 -5.78 0.25
N THR A 176 -6.31 -6.64 1.25
CA THR A 176 -5.63 -6.51 2.54
C THR A 176 -4.39 -7.40 2.67
N ALA A 177 -3.98 -8.07 1.59
CA ALA A 177 -2.81 -8.93 1.61
C ALA A 177 -1.54 -8.11 1.88
N PRO A 178 -0.67 -8.54 2.79
CA PRO A 178 0.61 -7.89 3.00
C PRO A 178 1.51 -8.06 1.77
N PHE A 179 2.38 -7.09 1.55
CA PHE A 179 3.34 -7.09 0.46
C PHE A 179 4.75 -6.85 0.98
N ASP A 180 5.73 -7.24 0.18
CA ASP A 180 7.14 -7.06 0.50
C ASP A 180 7.74 -5.91 -0.32
N VAL A 181 8.63 -5.14 0.30
CA VAL A 181 9.39 -4.06 -0.33
C VAL A 181 10.88 -4.37 -0.20
N TRP A 182 11.60 -4.32 -1.31
CA TRP A 182 12.99 -4.73 -1.41
C TRP A 182 13.86 -3.54 -1.77
N LEU A 183 14.75 -3.13 -0.88
CA LEU A 183 15.74 -2.08 -1.14
C LEU A 183 17.00 -2.72 -1.74
N CYS A 184 17.15 -2.61 -3.03
CA CYS A 184 18.13 -3.37 -3.81
C CYS A 184 19.41 -2.56 -4.07
N THR A 185 20.57 -3.15 -3.80
CA THR A 185 21.88 -2.52 -4.01
C THR A 185 22.28 -2.43 -5.48
N GLY A 186 21.67 -3.22 -6.34
CA GLY A 186 21.95 -3.22 -7.77
C GLY A 186 20.76 -2.78 -8.61
N GLY A 187 20.92 -2.90 -9.92
CA GLY A 187 19.90 -2.56 -10.90
C GLY A 187 20.08 -1.17 -11.51
N GLN A 188 19.17 -0.80 -12.40
CA GLN A 188 19.07 0.57 -12.90
C GLN A 188 18.26 1.38 -11.90
N SER A 189 18.58 2.65 -11.73
CA SER A 189 17.79 3.56 -10.89
C SER A 189 16.31 3.54 -11.28
N GLY A 190 15.45 3.37 -10.31
CA GLY A 190 14.00 3.22 -10.49
C GLY A 190 13.42 2.19 -9.55
N GLY A 191 12.17 1.83 -9.81
CA GLY A 191 11.45 0.79 -9.08
C GLY A 191 10.74 -0.16 -10.02
N GLU A 192 10.20 -1.21 -9.45
CA GLU A 192 9.37 -2.19 -10.14
C GLU A 192 8.36 -2.79 -9.17
N GLN A 193 7.12 -2.90 -9.59
CA GLN A 193 6.11 -3.70 -8.91
C GLN A 193 5.91 -5.02 -9.67
N TRP A 194 6.12 -6.13 -9.00
CA TRP A 194 5.86 -7.46 -9.55
C TRP A 194 5.12 -8.33 -8.53
N ARG A 195 3.89 -8.73 -8.88
CA ARG A 195 2.95 -9.41 -7.98
C ARG A 195 2.68 -8.60 -6.71
N ASP A 196 3.01 -9.16 -5.55
CA ASP A 196 2.91 -8.57 -4.22
C ASP A 196 4.24 -8.00 -3.70
N ASN A 197 5.18 -7.70 -4.60
CA ASN A 197 6.49 -7.16 -4.28
C ASN A 197 6.70 -5.79 -4.93
N LEU A 198 7.38 -4.92 -4.19
CA LEU A 198 7.93 -3.66 -4.69
C LEU A 198 9.45 -3.73 -4.61
N TYR A 199 10.12 -3.45 -5.70
CA TYR A 199 11.58 -3.37 -5.77
C TYR A 199 11.97 -1.92 -5.97
N LEU A 200 12.89 -1.41 -5.12
CA LEU A 200 13.48 -0.08 -5.24
C LEU A 200 14.97 -0.27 -5.47
N TYR A 201 15.40 0.02 -6.67
CA TYR A 201 16.74 -0.29 -7.16
C TYR A 201 17.76 0.80 -6.87
N ASP A 202 19.04 0.44 -7.05
CA ASP A 202 20.18 1.35 -7.05
C ASP A 202 20.32 2.13 -5.73
N LEU A 203 20.24 1.38 -4.62
CA LEU A 203 20.34 1.91 -3.25
C LEU A 203 21.66 2.64 -2.98
N GLU A 204 22.72 2.31 -3.73
CA GLU A 204 24.06 2.86 -3.55
C GLU A 204 24.26 4.22 -4.22
N THR A 205 23.46 4.54 -5.23
CA THR A 205 23.52 5.85 -5.88
C THR A 205 22.80 6.90 -5.03
N PRO A 206 23.49 7.99 -4.67
CA PRO A 206 22.86 9.07 -3.93
C PRO A 206 21.66 9.66 -4.68
N ARG A 207 20.49 9.61 -4.05
CA ARG A 207 19.26 10.22 -4.55
C ARG A 207 18.69 11.18 -3.52
N SER A 208 18.00 12.20 -3.98
CA SER A 208 17.28 13.12 -3.10
C SER A 208 16.12 12.40 -2.38
N SER A 209 15.74 12.90 -1.21
CA SER A 209 14.57 12.41 -0.49
C SER A 209 13.31 12.43 -1.38
N ILE A 210 13.19 13.42 -2.24
CA ILE A 210 12.06 13.58 -3.16
C ILE A 210 12.00 12.48 -4.22
N GLU A 211 13.14 12.06 -4.76
CA GLU A 211 13.19 10.97 -5.75
C GLU A 211 12.76 9.66 -5.10
N TRP A 212 13.27 9.35 -3.91
CA TRP A 212 12.84 8.17 -3.15
C TRP A 212 11.33 8.19 -2.83
N LEU A 213 10.82 9.37 -2.42
CA LEU A 213 9.38 9.52 -2.14
C LEU A 213 8.55 9.24 -3.39
N ARG A 214 8.90 9.87 -4.50
CA ARG A 214 8.17 9.71 -5.77
C ARG A 214 8.16 8.26 -6.24
N GLU A 215 9.31 7.62 -6.24
CA GLU A 215 9.46 6.22 -6.66
C GLU A 215 8.68 5.28 -5.75
N THR A 216 8.81 5.45 -4.44
CA THR A 216 8.06 4.64 -3.48
C THR A 216 6.55 4.74 -3.67
N VAL A 217 6.00 5.94 -3.84
CA VAL A 217 4.54 6.10 -4.04
C VAL A 217 4.11 5.69 -5.44
N HIS A 218 4.98 5.76 -6.44
CA HIS A 218 4.75 5.25 -7.79
C HIS A 218 4.54 3.73 -7.74
N GLU A 219 5.53 3.00 -7.23
CA GLU A 219 5.45 1.54 -7.16
C GLU A 219 4.30 1.06 -6.24
N TYR A 220 4.08 1.73 -5.10
CA TYR A 220 2.93 1.45 -4.25
C TYR A 220 1.60 1.65 -4.99
N SER A 221 1.52 2.60 -5.89
CA SER A 221 0.29 2.88 -6.62
C SER A 221 -0.11 1.77 -7.59
N HIS A 222 0.83 0.95 -8.04
CA HIS A 222 0.51 -0.27 -8.79
C HIS A 222 -0.28 -1.28 -7.94
N LEU A 223 -0.04 -1.33 -6.64
CA LEU A 223 -0.82 -2.13 -5.69
C LEU A 223 -2.08 -1.41 -5.21
N GLY A 224 -1.99 -0.10 -4.98
CA GLY A 224 -3.05 0.68 -4.34
C GLY A 224 -4.18 1.09 -5.26
N LEU A 225 -3.95 1.23 -6.56
CA LEU A 225 -4.93 1.68 -7.53
C LEU A 225 -5.28 0.58 -8.55
N PRO A 226 -6.48 0.61 -9.13
CA PRO A 226 -6.83 -0.29 -10.21
C PRO A 226 -5.90 -0.09 -11.40
N ALA A 227 -5.48 -1.19 -11.99
CA ALA A 227 -4.68 -1.17 -13.19
C ALA A 227 -5.46 -0.62 -14.38
N VAL A 228 -4.92 0.41 -15.01
CA VAL A 228 -5.41 0.95 -16.29
C VAL A 228 -4.28 0.81 -17.29
N GLY A 229 -4.39 -0.17 -18.18
CA GLY A 229 -3.32 -0.60 -19.05
C GLY A 229 -3.51 -0.28 -20.52
N GLY A 230 -2.58 -0.83 -21.31
CA GLY A 230 -2.58 -0.74 -22.77
C GLY A 230 -1.71 0.36 -23.31
N TYR A 231 -0.74 0.85 -22.56
CA TYR A 231 0.23 1.83 -23.01
C TYR A 231 1.54 1.16 -23.47
N ASP A 232 2.17 1.76 -24.47
CA ASP A 232 3.45 1.30 -25.00
C ASP A 232 4.63 2.04 -24.29
N ALA A 233 4.36 3.22 -23.72
CA ALA A 233 5.33 4.06 -23.01
C ALA A 233 4.62 5.06 -22.06
N PRO A 234 5.27 5.48 -20.95
CA PRO A 234 6.58 5.05 -20.46
C PRO A 234 6.57 3.64 -19.87
N GLU A 235 5.39 3.13 -19.52
CA GLU A 235 5.14 1.80 -19.00
C GLU A 235 3.74 1.32 -19.45
N TYR A 236 3.47 0.03 -19.29
CA TYR A 236 2.21 -0.54 -19.73
C TYR A 236 1.00 -0.08 -18.89
N TRP A 237 1.19 0.11 -17.58
CA TRP A 237 0.16 0.43 -16.61
C TRP A 237 0.23 1.91 -16.18
N ALA A 238 -0.85 2.64 -16.31
CA ALA A 238 -0.89 4.06 -15.93
C ALA A 238 -1.05 4.30 -14.42
N ASN A 239 -1.41 3.27 -13.63
CA ASN A 239 -1.74 3.45 -12.22
C ASN A 239 -0.54 3.87 -11.36
N GLY A 240 0.70 3.47 -11.69
CA GLY A 240 1.90 3.98 -11.03
C GLY A 240 2.01 5.50 -11.15
N TYR A 241 2.07 6.00 -12.37
CA TYR A 241 2.14 7.45 -12.64
C TYR A 241 0.91 8.22 -12.17
N LEU A 242 -0.28 7.65 -12.30
CA LEU A 242 -1.52 8.28 -11.84
C LEU A 242 -1.51 8.45 -10.32
N GLY A 243 -1.18 7.37 -9.60
CA GLY A 243 -1.18 7.38 -8.15
C GLY A 243 -0.06 8.24 -7.55
N GLU A 244 1.13 8.24 -8.15
CA GLU A 244 2.20 9.17 -7.77
C GLU A 244 1.69 10.61 -7.79
N ARG A 245 1.05 11.05 -8.88
CA ARG A 245 0.55 12.42 -9.01
C ARG A 245 -0.59 12.72 -8.06
N LEU A 246 -1.51 11.78 -7.85
CA LEU A 246 -2.60 11.95 -6.90
C LEU A 246 -2.08 12.02 -5.46
N LEU A 247 -1.21 11.10 -5.03
CA LEU A 247 -0.66 11.08 -3.68
C LEU A 247 0.19 12.32 -3.40
N VAL A 248 1.13 12.67 -4.30
CA VAL A 248 1.94 13.88 -4.15
C VAL A 248 1.07 15.13 -4.02
N ARG A 249 -0.01 15.21 -4.79
CA ARG A 249 -0.96 16.30 -4.71
C ARG A 249 -1.72 16.32 -3.39
N TRP A 250 -2.24 15.18 -2.96
CA TRP A 250 -2.99 15.08 -1.70
C TRP A 250 -2.10 15.32 -0.49
N PHE A 251 -0.83 14.95 -0.54
CA PHE A 251 0.16 15.28 0.48
C PHE A 251 0.39 16.79 0.63
N GLN A 252 0.12 17.58 -0.39
CA GLN A 252 0.23 19.04 -0.35
C GLN A 252 -1.05 19.73 0.13
N GLN A 253 -2.15 18.98 0.31
CA GLN A 253 -3.44 19.58 0.69
C GLN A 253 -3.52 19.85 2.20
N PRO A 254 -4.01 21.05 2.60
CA PRO A 254 -4.28 21.34 4.01
C PRO A 254 -5.38 20.40 4.58
N PRO A 255 -5.53 20.35 5.96
CA PRO A 255 -4.79 21.23 6.87
C PRO A 255 -3.36 20.82 7.17
N ASP A 256 -2.99 19.50 7.14
CA ASP A 256 -1.73 19.04 7.73
C ASP A 256 -0.80 18.31 6.75
N GLY A 257 -1.21 18.21 5.48
CA GLY A 257 -0.52 17.37 4.49
C GLY A 257 0.99 17.60 4.40
N PRO A 258 1.48 18.82 4.08
CA PRO A 258 2.92 19.06 3.97
C PRO A 258 3.68 18.80 5.27
N ALA A 259 3.18 19.31 6.41
CA ALA A 259 3.82 19.13 7.70
C ALA A 259 3.86 17.66 8.13
N ARG A 260 2.82 16.90 7.82
CA ARG A 260 2.76 15.47 8.10
C ARG A 260 3.79 14.69 7.26
N VAL A 261 3.91 14.99 5.98
CA VAL A 261 4.93 14.38 5.13
C VAL A 261 6.33 14.74 5.60
N GLU A 262 6.57 15.99 5.96
CA GLU A 262 7.85 16.45 6.50
C GLU A 262 8.21 15.72 7.81
N ALA A 263 7.27 15.58 8.72
CA ALA A 263 7.47 14.86 9.98
C ALA A 263 7.80 13.37 9.77
N LEU A 264 7.22 12.73 8.75
CA LEU A 264 7.41 11.29 8.49
C LEU A 264 8.60 11.01 7.58
N TRP A 265 8.82 11.87 6.59
CA TRP A 265 9.83 11.68 5.57
C TRP A 265 11.09 12.51 5.80
N GLY A 266 10.97 13.65 6.44
CA GLY A 266 12.05 14.52 6.86
C GLY A 266 12.31 15.72 5.95
N ASP A 267 12.22 15.56 4.63
CA ASP A 267 12.42 16.67 3.67
C ASP A 267 11.36 16.63 2.57
N PHE A 268 10.51 17.63 2.59
CA PHE A 268 9.48 17.84 1.56
C PHE A 268 9.65 19.22 0.88
N SER A 269 10.82 19.82 1.00
CA SER A 269 11.12 21.13 0.46
C SER A 269 11.06 21.20 -1.07
N GLY A 270 11.18 20.07 -1.75
CA GLY A 270 11.04 19.95 -3.20
C GLY A 270 9.60 19.99 -3.73
N ALA A 271 8.58 20.03 -2.85
CA ALA A 271 7.17 20.01 -3.23
C ALA A 271 6.77 21.07 -4.29
N PRO A 272 7.27 22.31 -4.26
CA PRO A 272 6.97 23.28 -5.33
C PRO A 272 7.39 22.84 -6.74
N ASN A 273 8.41 21.99 -6.84
CA ASN A 273 8.83 21.43 -8.13
C ASN A 273 7.86 20.35 -8.63
N PHE A 274 7.12 19.68 -7.74
CA PHE A 274 6.09 18.71 -8.12
C PHE A 274 4.99 19.36 -8.94
N ASP A 275 4.49 20.51 -8.50
CA ASP A 275 3.43 21.21 -9.22
C ASP A 275 3.89 21.51 -10.65
N ARG A 276 5.09 22.06 -10.81
CA ARG A 276 5.64 22.42 -12.11
C ARG A 276 5.99 21.21 -12.98
N LEU A 277 6.58 20.16 -12.40
CA LEU A 277 7.14 19.04 -13.16
C LEU A 277 6.16 17.89 -13.36
N LEU A 278 5.33 17.63 -12.37
CA LEU A 278 4.47 16.44 -12.37
C LEU A 278 2.99 16.75 -12.61
N LEU A 279 2.46 17.82 -12.03
CA LEU A 279 1.04 18.13 -12.06
C LEU A 279 0.66 19.09 -13.19
N ALA A 280 1.44 20.15 -13.42
CA ALA A 280 1.12 21.15 -14.42
C ALA A 280 1.10 20.62 -15.87
N PRO A 281 2.04 19.76 -16.33
CA PRO A 281 2.02 19.28 -17.70
C PRO A 281 0.79 18.44 -18.07
N PRO A 282 0.34 17.43 -17.28
CA PRO A 282 -0.87 16.68 -17.59
C PRO A 282 -2.13 17.56 -17.51
N LEU A 283 -2.24 18.45 -16.51
CA LEU A 283 -3.36 19.37 -16.38
C LEU A 283 -3.45 20.32 -17.58
N ALA A 284 -2.34 20.91 -18.01
CA ALA A 284 -2.28 21.81 -19.17
C ALA A 284 -2.68 21.09 -20.47
N LEU A 285 -2.20 19.84 -20.63
CA LEU A 285 -2.58 19.01 -21.78
C LEU A 285 -4.08 18.77 -21.82
N TYR A 286 -4.66 18.29 -20.72
CA TYR A 286 -6.10 18.00 -20.67
C TYR A 286 -6.95 19.28 -20.83
N LYS A 287 -6.54 20.38 -20.21
CA LYS A 287 -7.19 21.68 -20.38
C LYS A 287 -7.18 22.17 -21.84
N LYS A 288 -6.07 21.96 -22.54
CA LYS A 288 -5.93 22.34 -23.96
C LYS A 288 -6.80 21.48 -24.89
N VAL A 289 -6.85 20.18 -24.63
CA VAL A 289 -7.51 19.21 -25.53
C VAL A 289 -9.00 19.08 -25.22
N GLY A 290 -9.39 19.14 -23.95
CA GLY A 290 -10.72 18.80 -23.47
C GLY A 290 -11.04 17.30 -23.61
N PRO A 291 -12.30 16.89 -23.38
CA PRO A 291 -12.73 15.50 -23.56
C PRO A 291 -12.55 15.02 -25.00
N SER A 292 -11.76 13.98 -25.21
CA SER A 292 -11.44 13.49 -26.57
C SER A 292 -11.26 11.97 -26.61
N ARG A 293 -12.09 11.31 -27.44
CA ARG A 293 -11.96 9.86 -27.68
C ARG A 293 -10.67 9.50 -28.40
N ALA A 294 -10.19 10.38 -29.28
CA ALA A 294 -8.94 10.15 -30.01
C ALA A 294 -7.73 10.14 -29.06
N TRP A 295 -7.72 11.01 -28.07
CA TRP A 295 -6.66 11.06 -27.06
C TRP A 295 -6.72 9.85 -26.10
N LEU A 296 -7.91 9.38 -25.72
CA LEU A 296 -8.08 8.15 -24.93
C LEU A 296 -7.69 6.86 -25.71
N ALA A 297 -7.58 6.95 -27.03
CA ALA A 297 -7.13 5.82 -27.84
C ALA A 297 -5.61 5.78 -28.06
N ARG A 298 -4.88 6.82 -27.65
CA ARG A 298 -3.42 6.86 -27.74
C ARG A 298 -2.81 5.93 -26.71
N LYS A 299 -1.75 5.22 -27.12
CA LYS A 299 -1.02 4.27 -26.27
C LYS A 299 0.36 4.77 -25.85
N ASP A 300 0.77 5.91 -26.34
CA ASP A 300 2.05 6.53 -26.04
C ASP A 300 2.03 7.33 -24.72
N GLU A 301 3.19 7.83 -24.31
CA GLU A 301 3.37 8.69 -23.14
C GLU A 301 2.39 9.87 -23.11
N MET A 302 2.07 10.45 -24.26
CA MET A 302 1.15 11.58 -24.32
C MET A 302 -0.30 11.15 -24.05
N GLY A 303 -0.68 9.95 -24.45
CA GLY A 303 -1.98 9.35 -24.10
C GLY A 303 -2.09 9.08 -22.59
N MET A 304 -1.05 8.54 -21.98
CA MET A 304 -1.00 8.35 -20.53
C MET A 304 -1.04 9.70 -19.79
N ARG A 305 -0.26 10.68 -20.22
CA ARG A 305 -0.28 12.04 -19.66
C ARG A 305 -1.65 12.70 -19.76
N TYR A 306 -2.37 12.47 -20.86
CA TYR A 306 -3.74 12.96 -21.04
C TYR A 306 -4.71 12.31 -20.04
N LEU A 307 -4.66 10.99 -19.84
CA LEU A 307 -5.47 10.28 -18.86
C LEU A 307 -5.22 10.81 -17.44
N ILE A 308 -3.96 11.02 -17.06
CA ILE A 308 -3.59 11.59 -15.76
C ILE A 308 -4.18 13.00 -15.62
N GLY A 309 -4.07 13.84 -16.65
CA GLY A 309 -4.65 15.18 -16.66
C GLY A 309 -6.16 15.17 -16.50
N GLN A 310 -6.86 14.19 -17.11
CA GLN A 310 -8.29 13.97 -16.93
C GLN A 310 -8.62 13.63 -15.47
N ALA A 311 -7.89 12.70 -14.86
CA ALA A 311 -8.09 12.30 -13.47
C ALA A 311 -7.85 13.45 -12.49
N LEU A 312 -6.76 14.19 -12.65
CA LEU A 312 -6.44 15.35 -11.82
C LEU A 312 -7.49 16.46 -11.94
N THR A 313 -7.96 16.73 -13.17
CA THR A 313 -9.04 17.71 -13.41
C THR A 313 -10.36 17.25 -12.80
N PHE A 314 -10.63 15.94 -12.83
CA PHE A 314 -11.81 15.37 -12.22
C PHE A 314 -11.77 15.48 -10.69
N ASP A 315 -10.62 15.17 -10.08
CA ASP A 315 -10.37 15.33 -8.65
C ASP A 315 -10.57 16.79 -8.21
N ASP A 316 -10.03 17.76 -8.96
CA ASP A 316 -10.21 19.20 -8.71
C ASP A 316 -11.68 19.61 -8.68
N LYS A 317 -12.43 19.11 -9.63
CA LYS A 317 -13.80 19.57 -9.84
C LYS A 317 -14.82 18.87 -8.95
N TYR A 318 -14.59 17.59 -8.66
CA TYR A 318 -15.59 16.73 -8.03
C TYR A 318 -15.11 16.07 -6.74
N GLY A 319 -13.82 16.18 -6.44
CA GLY A 319 -13.17 15.65 -5.23
C GLY A 319 -12.76 14.19 -5.33
N ALA A 320 -11.82 13.81 -4.47
CA ALA A 320 -11.19 12.49 -4.45
C ALA A 320 -12.18 11.35 -4.16
N ALA A 321 -13.21 11.57 -3.36
CA ALA A 321 -14.24 10.57 -3.08
C ALA A 321 -14.99 10.16 -4.37
N ARG A 322 -15.23 11.09 -5.29
CA ARG A 322 -15.84 10.80 -6.59
C ARG A 322 -14.90 10.05 -7.51
N LEU A 323 -13.63 10.37 -7.45
CA LEU A 323 -12.61 9.61 -8.16
C LEU A 323 -12.54 8.16 -7.63
N GLY A 324 -12.65 7.96 -6.30
CA GLY A 324 -12.78 6.65 -5.67
C GLY A 324 -14.00 5.87 -6.16
N ASP A 325 -15.15 6.55 -6.33
CA ASP A 325 -16.35 5.95 -6.93
C ASP A 325 -16.08 5.47 -8.37
N ALA A 326 -15.35 6.24 -9.15
CA ALA A 326 -14.97 5.84 -10.51
C ALA A 326 -14.04 4.63 -10.50
N PHE A 327 -13.05 4.59 -9.61
CA PHE A 327 -12.17 3.43 -9.45
C PHE A 327 -12.95 2.14 -9.12
N ARG A 328 -14.00 2.20 -8.28
CA ARG A 328 -14.84 1.05 -7.96
C ARG A 328 -15.67 0.53 -9.14
N ARG A 329 -15.86 1.33 -10.19
CA ARG A 329 -16.62 0.98 -11.39
C ARG A 329 -15.77 0.37 -12.49
N LEU A 330 -14.46 0.37 -12.33
CA LEU A 330 -13.58 -0.27 -13.29
C LEU A 330 -13.80 -1.78 -13.32
N PRO A 331 -13.62 -2.43 -14.46
CA PRO A 331 -13.77 -3.87 -14.56
C PRO A 331 -12.73 -4.60 -13.68
N HIS A 332 -13.20 -5.62 -12.94
CA HIS A 332 -12.34 -6.45 -12.08
C HIS A 332 -11.96 -7.79 -12.73
N PHE A 333 -12.67 -8.18 -13.79
CA PHE A 333 -12.52 -9.47 -14.46
C PHE A 333 -11.67 -9.40 -15.73
N ARG A 334 -11.27 -8.24 -16.12
CA ARG A 334 -10.37 -7.94 -17.24
C ARG A 334 -9.61 -6.66 -16.98
N GLU A 335 -8.57 -6.45 -17.71
CA GLU A 335 -7.82 -5.22 -17.76
C GLU A 335 -8.72 -4.01 -18.09
N ALA A 336 -8.63 -2.95 -17.30
CA ALA A 336 -9.26 -1.69 -17.60
C ALA A 336 -8.43 -0.87 -18.61
N THR A 337 -9.10 -0.19 -19.52
CA THR A 337 -8.50 0.72 -20.48
C THR A 337 -8.78 2.18 -20.13
N ALA A 338 -8.09 3.12 -20.79
CA ALA A 338 -8.38 4.55 -20.66
C ALA A 338 -9.85 4.89 -20.99
N LYS A 339 -10.48 4.15 -21.90
CA LYS A 339 -11.91 4.33 -22.23
C LYS A 339 -12.81 3.88 -21.09
N ASP A 340 -12.49 2.75 -20.45
CA ASP A 340 -13.22 2.28 -19.27
C ASP A 340 -13.11 3.29 -18.13
N PHE A 341 -11.93 3.84 -17.92
CA PHE A 341 -11.70 4.85 -16.90
C PHE A 341 -12.53 6.12 -17.17
N ALA A 342 -12.52 6.64 -18.40
CA ALA A 342 -13.34 7.79 -18.78
C ALA A 342 -14.85 7.53 -18.61
N ALA A 343 -15.32 6.33 -18.93
CA ALA A 343 -16.70 5.92 -18.71
C ALA A 343 -17.05 5.87 -17.21
N ALA A 344 -16.16 5.28 -16.39
CA ALA A 344 -16.33 5.20 -14.94
C ALA A 344 -16.39 6.59 -14.27
N LEU A 345 -15.60 7.56 -14.74
CA LEU A 345 -15.69 8.96 -14.30
C LEU A 345 -17.08 9.56 -14.60
N ALA A 346 -17.61 9.35 -15.80
CA ALA A 346 -18.93 9.86 -16.18
C ALA A 346 -20.06 9.20 -15.37
N GLU A 347 -19.99 7.89 -15.16
CA GLU A 347 -20.97 7.14 -14.38
C GLU A 347 -20.99 7.54 -12.91
N SER A 348 -19.84 7.84 -12.30
CA SER A 348 -19.75 8.28 -10.93
C SER A 348 -20.52 9.59 -10.68
N LEU A 349 -20.57 10.48 -11.68
CA LEU A 349 -21.36 11.71 -11.64
C LEU A 349 -22.86 11.45 -11.77
N SER A 350 -23.24 10.56 -12.69
CA SER A 350 -24.65 10.25 -12.97
C SER A 350 -25.35 9.55 -11.79
N ALA A 351 -24.64 8.71 -11.05
CA ALA A 351 -25.16 8.04 -9.87
C ALA A 351 -25.52 9.03 -8.74
N SER A 352 -24.74 10.09 -8.59
CA SER A 352 -25.01 11.14 -7.60
C SER A 352 -26.23 11.96 -7.91
N ALA A 353 -26.43 12.34 -9.17
CA ALA A 353 -27.60 13.10 -9.58
C ALA A 353 -28.88 12.33 -9.27
N ARG A 354 -28.88 11.02 -9.49
CA ARG A 354 -30.02 10.14 -9.16
C ARG A 354 -30.28 10.04 -7.66
N SER A 355 -29.26 9.92 -6.83
CA SER A 355 -29.41 9.85 -5.37
C SER A 355 -29.86 11.19 -4.75
N ALA A 356 -29.46 12.30 -5.32
CA ALA A 356 -29.90 13.64 -4.89
C ALA A 356 -31.38 13.88 -5.25
N SER A 357 -31.83 13.47 -6.43
CA SER A 357 -33.24 13.61 -6.84
C SER A 357 -34.19 12.70 -6.05
N ALA A 358 -33.72 11.52 -5.64
CA ALA A 358 -34.50 10.59 -4.80
C ALA A 358 -34.66 11.07 -3.36
N ARG A 359 -33.78 11.94 -2.87
CA ARG A 359 -33.84 12.52 -1.50
C ARG A 359 -34.60 13.83 -1.41
N SER A 360 -35.01 14.42 -2.53
CA SER A 360 -35.86 15.62 -2.50
C SER A 360 -37.26 15.21 -2.03
N PRO A 361 -37.73 15.65 -0.83
CA PRO A 361 -39.08 15.34 -0.41
C PRO A 361 -40.03 16.00 -1.41
N ARG A 362 -40.90 15.18 -2.05
CA ARG A 362 -42.08 15.73 -2.70
C ARG A 362 -42.75 16.63 -1.68
N ALA A 363 -42.70 17.93 -1.92
CA ALA A 363 -43.57 18.84 -1.24
C ALA A 363 -45.00 18.29 -1.38
N GLN A 364 -45.50 17.68 -0.30
CA GLN A 364 -46.90 17.31 -0.24
C GLN A 364 -47.65 18.61 -0.32
N ALA A 365 -48.27 18.85 -1.47
CA ALA A 365 -49.35 19.80 -1.57
C ALA A 365 -50.45 19.29 -0.63
N ALA A 366 -50.60 19.96 0.48
CA ALA A 366 -51.77 19.82 1.34
C ALA A 366 -52.98 20.39 0.58
N PRO A 367 -54.14 19.75 0.73
CA PRO A 367 -55.37 20.19 0.11
C PRO A 367 -55.91 21.50 0.69
#